data_329361bbaec54cf24d3d6594d01fe6e7
#
_entry.id   329361bbaec54cf24d3d6594d01fe6e7
#
_cell.length_a   1.000
_cell.length_b   1.000
_cell.length_c   1.000
_cell.angle_alpha   90.00
_cell.angle_beta   90.00
_cell.angle_gamma   90.00
#
_symmetry.space_group_name_H-M   'P 1'
#
loop_
_entity.id
_entity.type
_entity.pdbx_description
1 polymer ?
#
loop_
_entity_poly.entity_id
_entity_poly.type
_entity_poly.pdbx_seq_one_letter_code
_entity_poly.pdbx_strand_id
1 'polypeptide(L)'
;MISGCFSDEKDSPPKSEGTTDPISVEESSQKQTEKNTEEKKTEENTQMPQSTKDGILKILTIGNSFSDDTMQYVYKIAKSAGVSKIKLGNLYIGGCTLDMHAANARGNKAAYEYRTNFADTWHTTADYKMKDAITSENWDFISLQQASGSSGISSTYSQLDYLTDYVRSLAPNATLVWNMTWAYQQDSTHGEFYKYESDQIKMYRSILSAVDSEVLTKEEIAHVVPNGTAIQNARTSYVGDTLTRDGYHLSTDLGRYIAGLTFFYQLTGISIENITFMPDGVDSDLQKIAVESAINAVKSPYEITVSSYFKAPVFDESLYDVLDLGITPLGYWNSLSGCSIDTVTSNHVNFAASRLFTREDIPVGSVIVLAPGWRYRPEAWKTAGPQPSRPDNVTAKRVTVTESWWGEYENRAFNISKADGSSLEGITAEEINQAFKIYIPKNN
;
A
#
# COMPACT_ATOMS: atom_id res chain seq x y z
N MET A 1 18.06 39.66 -50.60
CA MET A 1 17.72 39.83 -52.04
C MET A 1 16.75 38.74 -52.40
N ILE A 2 15.54 39.16 -52.78
CA ILE A 2 14.52 38.56 -53.66
C ILE A 2 13.84 37.30 -53.09
N SER A 3 12.62 37.35 -52.57
CA SER A 3 11.29 37.82 -53.04
C SER A 3 10.60 36.86 -54.00
N GLY A 4 9.34 36.54 -53.64
CA GLY A 4 8.26 36.01 -54.48
C GLY A 4 7.45 34.96 -53.72
N CYS A 5 6.35 35.17 -53.13
CA CYS A 5 5.00 35.75 -53.35
C CYS A 5 4.07 34.93 -54.22
N PHE A 6 2.89 34.63 -53.61
CA PHE A 6 1.49 34.45 -54.13
C PHE A 6 1.17 33.09 -54.82
N SER A 7 -0.03 32.54 -54.71
CA SER A 7 -1.39 33.06 -54.42
C SER A 7 -2.36 31.98 -54.04
N ASP A 8 -3.42 32.42 -53.36
CA ASP A 8 -4.71 31.78 -53.04
C ASP A 8 -5.43 31.11 -54.23
N GLU A 9 -6.28 30.11 -53.95
CA GLU A 9 -7.68 30.15 -54.39
C GLU A 9 -8.58 29.21 -53.60
N LYS A 10 -9.73 29.72 -53.23
CA LYS A 10 -10.88 29.07 -52.61
C LYS A 10 -11.63 28.27 -53.68
N ASP A 11 -12.32 27.20 -53.25
CA ASP A 11 -13.74 27.03 -53.65
C ASP A 11 -14.44 25.99 -52.73
N SER A 12 -15.60 26.37 -52.27
CA SER A 12 -16.58 25.56 -51.55
C SER A 12 -17.84 25.42 -52.44
N PRO A 13 -18.94 24.75 -52.03
CA PRO A 13 -19.42 23.42 -52.43
C PRO A 13 -20.62 23.46 -53.43
N PRO A 14 -21.32 22.38 -53.66
CA PRO A 14 -22.77 22.49 -53.56
C PRO A 14 -23.50 21.37 -52.80
N LYS A 15 -24.58 21.80 -52.16
CA LYS A 15 -25.68 21.01 -51.60
C LYS A 15 -26.53 20.41 -52.68
N SER A 16 -27.17 19.26 -52.42
CA SER A 16 -28.51 18.97 -52.93
C SER A 16 -29.29 18.06 -51.96
N GLU A 17 -30.52 18.50 -51.78
CA GLU A 17 -31.62 17.95 -50.97
C GLU A 17 -32.32 16.77 -51.65
N GLY A 18 -33.11 16.03 -50.83
CA GLY A 18 -34.35 15.36 -51.34
C GLY A 18 -34.51 13.95 -50.78
N THR A 19 -35.36 13.84 -49.88
CA THR A 19 -36.80 13.49 -49.73
C THR A 19 -37.04 12.06 -49.23
N THR A 20 -37.66 11.94 -48.06
CA THR A 20 -38.88 11.22 -47.57
C THR A 20 -39.32 9.97 -48.38
N ASP A 21 -39.71 8.88 -47.84
CA ASP A 21 -40.61 8.42 -46.79
C ASP A 21 -40.70 6.86 -46.76
N PRO A 22 -41.55 6.21 -45.97
CA PRO A 22 -41.24 5.03 -45.14
C PRO A 22 -41.88 3.72 -45.66
N ILE A 23 -41.34 2.55 -45.25
CA ILE A 23 -42.05 1.27 -45.46
C ILE A 23 -41.91 0.37 -44.23
N SER A 24 -43.04 0.21 -43.60
CA SER A 24 -43.79 -0.94 -43.01
C SER A 24 -43.02 -2.10 -42.38
N VAL A 25 -43.45 -2.33 -41.17
CA VAL A 25 -43.55 -3.51 -40.31
C VAL A 25 -43.80 -4.82 -41.06
N GLU A 26 -42.99 -5.84 -40.79
CA GLU A 26 -43.46 -7.23 -40.83
C GLU A 26 -42.98 -7.97 -39.56
N GLU A 27 -43.97 -8.38 -38.77
CA GLU A 27 -43.88 -9.38 -37.73
C GLU A 27 -43.56 -10.75 -38.34
N SER A 28 -42.55 -11.43 -37.83
CA SER A 28 -42.50 -12.89 -37.93
C SER A 28 -42.14 -13.48 -36.60
N SER A 29 -43.14 -14.04 -35.95
CA SER A 29 -43.07 -14.95 -34.84
C SER A 29 -42.26 -16.19 -35.19
N GLN A 30 -41.21 -16.51 -34.40
CA GLN A 30 -40.75 -17.90 -34.24
C GLN A 30 -40.17 -18.19 -32.87
N LYS A 31 -40.89 -19.06 -32.18
CA LYS A 31 -40.48 -20.10 -31.25
C LYS A 31 -39.37 -19.80 -30.23
N GLN A 32 -39.83 -19.70 -29.00
CA GLN A 32 -39.11 -20.05 -27.77
C GLN A 32 -38.49 -21.44 -27.90
N THR A 33 -37.17 -21.50 -27.75
CA THR A 33 -36.46 -22.68 -27.33
C THR A 33 -35.85 -22.33 -25.97
N GLU A 34 -36.44 -22.83 -24.92
CA GLU A 34 -35.91 -22.84 -23.58
C GLU A 34 -34.57 -23.55 -23.62
N LYS A 35 -33.49 -22.81 -23.37
CA LYS A 35 -32.20 -23.37 -23.10
C LYS A 35 -31.94 -23.17 -21.61
N ASN A 36 -32.17 -24.24 -20.86
CA ASN A 36 -31.70 -24.41 -19.48
C ASN A 36 -30.24 -23.96 -19.41
N THR A 37 -30.01 -22.82 -18.81
CA THR A 37 -28.69 -22.42 -18.36
C THR A 37 -28.59 -22.92 -16.93
N GLU A 38 -27.97 -24.07 -16.74
CA GLU A 38 -27.47 -24.49 -15.44
C GLU A 38 -26.52 -23.40 -14.91
N GLU A 39 -26.94 -22.71 -13.85
CA GLU A 39 -26.07 -21.93 -13.00
C GLU A 39 -25.04 -22.88 -12.39
N LYS A 40 -23.88 -22.92 -13.00
CA LYS A 40 -22.69 -23.50 -12.39
C LYS A 40 -22.31 -22.61 -11.21
N LYS A 41 -22.79 -22.95 -10.02
CA LYS A 41 -22.19 -22.50 -8.76
C LYS A 41 -20.70 -22.81 -8.85
N THR A 42 -19.89 -21.78 -8.98
CA THR A 42 -18.46 -21.84 -8.77
C THR A 42 -18.28 -22.10 -7.27
N GLU A 43 -18.05 -23.34 -6.90
CA GLU A 43 -17.54 -23.69 -5.58
C GLU A 43 -16.18 -22.98 -5.43
N GLU A 44 -16.11 -22.04 -4.48
CA GLU A 44 -14.87 -21.41 -4.07
C GLU A 44 -13.89 -22.51 -3.66
N ASN A 45 -12.85 -22.68 -4.48
CA ASN A 45 -11.81 -23.66 -4.24
C ASN A 45 -10.88 -23.11 -3.14
N THR A 46 -11.18 -23.42 -1.88
CA THR A 46 -10.35 -23.10 -0.70
C THR A 46 -9.15 -24.02 -0.53
N GLN A 47 -8.77 -24.78 -1.57
CA GLN A 47 -7.63 -25.67 -1.49
C GLN A 47 -6.31 -24.93 -1.69
N MET A 48 -5.36 -25.16 -0.78
CA MET A 48 -3.95 -24.81 -0.93
C MET A 48 -3.43 -25.23 -2.32
N PRO A 49 -2.53 -24.43 -2.94
CA PRO A 49 -1.93 -24.83 -4.21
C PRO A 49 -1.41 -26.27 -4.14
N GLN A 50 -1.64 -27.06 -5.17
CA GLN A 50 -1.17 -28.47 -5.24
C GLN A 50 0.35 -28.64 -5.12
N SER A 51 1.10 -27.52 -5.16
CA SER A 51 2.56 -27.47 -5.04
C SER A 51 3.09 -27.67 -3.62
N THR A 52 2.28 -27.49 -2.56
CA THR A 52 2.74 -27.68 -1.17
C THR A 52 2.83 -29.18 -0.81
N LYS A 53 3.87 -29.84 -1.30
CA LYS A 53 4.05 -31.31 -1.12
C LYS A 53 4.16 -31.75 0.34
N ASP A 54 4.58 -30.86 1.23
CA ASP A 54 4.76 -31.12 2.67
C ASP A 54 3.77 -30.37 3.57
N GLY A 55 2.76 -29.69 2.98
CA GLY A 55 1.76 -28.91 3.71
C GLY A 55 2.32 -27.59 4.29
N ILE A 56 3.48 -27.13 3.81
CA ILE A 56 4.12 -25.86 4.17
C ILE A 56 4.19 -24.99 2.93
N LEU A 57 3.58 -23.81 2.94
CA LEU A 57 3.72 -22.81 1.88
C LEU A 57 5.09 -22.13 1.97
N LYS A 58 5.90 -22.19 0.91
CA LYS A 58 7.27 -21.68 0.88
C LYS A 58 7.45 -20.67 -0.24
N ILE A 59 7.78 -19.43 0.12
CA ILE A 59 7.91 -18.31 -0.82
C ILE A 59 9.25 -17.63 -0.64
N LEU A 60 9.99 -17.45 -1.73
CA LEU A 60 11.22 -16.66 -1.78
C LEU A 60 11.01 -15.46 -2.71
N THR A 61 11.42 -14.27 -2.27
CA THR A 61 11.54 -13.10 -3.13
C THR A 61 13.01 -12.74 -3.33
N ILE A 62 13.38 -12.32 -4.54
CA ILE A 62 14.69 -11.81 -4.90
C ILE A 62 14.49 -10.38 -5.39
N GLY A 63 14.88 -9.38 -4.59
CA GLY A 63 14.56 -8.00 -4.89
C GLY A 63 15.29 -6.98 -4.02
N ASN A 64 14.56 -5.93 -3.71
CA ASN A 64 15.05 -4.75 -3.00
C ASN A 64 14.01 -4.27 -1.97
N SER A 65 14.00 -2.98 -1.62
CA SER A 65 13.03 -2.42 -0.66
C SER A 65 11.56 -2.62 -1.07
N PHE A 66 11.27 -2.78 -2.35
CA PHE A 66 9.92 -3.04 -2.84
C PHE A 66 9.47 -4.49 -2.55
N SER A 67 10.38 -5.47 -2.63
CA SER A 67 10.07 -6.82 -2.16
C SER A 67 9.90 -6.86 -0.64
N ASP A 68 10.67 -6.06 0.09
CA ASP A 68 10.55 -5.92 1.53
C ASP A 68 9.17 -5.36 1.94
N ASP A 69 8.74 -4.28 1.27
CA ASP A 69 7.41 -3.70 1.48
C ASP A 69 6.30 -4.73 1.16
N THR A 70 6.44 -5.49 0.07
CA THR A 70 5.47 -6.53 -0.33
C THR A 70 5.38 -7.65 0.71
N MET A 71 6.51 -8.11 1.24
CA MET A 71 6.59 -9.30 2.09
C MET A 71 6.23 -9.04 3.56
N GLN A 72 6.18 -7.78 3.97
CA GLN A 72 6.06 -7.40 5.39
C GLN A 72 4.95 -8.11 6.14
N TYR A 73 3.77 -8.23 5.54
CA TYR A 73 2.58 -8.78 6.19
C TYR A 73 2.14 -10.14 5.66
N VAL A 74 2.83 -10.71 4.65
CA VAL A 74 2.42 -11.97 4.01
C VAL A 74 2.29 -13.12 5.02
N TYR A 75 3.16 -13.20 6.04
CA TYR A 75 3.06 -14.22 7.08
C TYR A 75 1.73 -14.12 7.85
N LYS A 76 1.39 -12.93 8.35
CA LYS A 76 0.16 -12.69 9.13
C LYS A 76 -1.10 -12.83 8.29
N ILE A 77 -1.06 -12.35 7.04
CA ILE A 77 -2.14 -12.54 6.06
C ILE A 77 -2.40 -14.03 5.83
N ALA A 78 -1.36 -14.80 5.53
CA ALA A 78 -1.48 -16.24 5.32
C ALA A 78 -2.04 -16.98 6.54
N LYS A 79 -1.56 -16.62 7.74
CA LYS A 79 -2.08 -17.21 9.00
C LYS A 79 -3.54 -16.86 9.20
N SER A 80 -3.94 -15.61 8.94
CA SER A 80 -5.32 -15.16 9.02
C SER A 80 -6.23 -15.81 7.97
N ALA A 81 -5.68 -16.17 6.80
CA ALA A 81 -6.36 -16.91 5.75
C ALA A 81 -6.43 -18.45 6.00
N GLY A 82 -5.96 -18.91 7.15
CA GLY A 82 -6.03 -20.33 7.53
C GLY A 82 -4.83 -21.18 7.09
N VAL A 83 -3.77 -20.60 6.53
CA VAL A 83 -2.53 -21.32 6.20
C VAL A 83 -1.84 -21.76 7.48
N SER A 84 -1.75 -23.07 7.69
CA SER A 84 -1.22 -23.64 8.95
C SER A 84 0.28 -23.43 9.11
N LYS A 85 1.04 -23.58 8.02
CA LYS A 85 2.51 -23.43 8.02
C LYS A 85 2.97 -22.65 6.79
N ILE A 86 3.83 -21.66 7.01
CA ILE A 86 4.43 -20.84 5.95
C ILE A 86 5.88 -20.53 6.28
N LYS A 87 6.74 -20.53 5.25
CA LYS A 87 8.12 -20.08 5.31
C LYS A 87 8.33 -18.99 4.27
N LEU A 88 8.83 -17.84 4.70
CA LEU A 88 9.13 -16.71 3.83
C LEU A 88 10.62 -16.44 3.81
N GLY A 89 11.16 -16.21 2.61
CA GLY A 89 12.50 -15.72 2.39
C GLY A 89 12.46 -14.45 1.53
N ASN A 90 13.33 -13.49 1.81
CA ASN A 90 13.54 -12.29 1.00
C ASN A 90 15.05 -12.04 0.85
N LEU A 91 15.58 -12.21 -0.36
CA LEU A 91 16.94 -11.83 -0.73
C LEU A 91 16.97 -10.36 -1.09
N TYR A 92 17.51 -9.56 -0.20
CA TYR A 92 17.45 -8.11 -0.22
C TYR A 92 18.79 -7.46 -0.51
N ILE A 93 18.79 -6.51 -1.44
CA ILE A 93 19.79 -5.45 -1.59
C ILE A 93 19.05 -4.16 -1.90
N GLY A 94 19.30 -3.06 -1.16
CA GLY A 94 18.67 -1.77 -1.44
C GLY A 94 18.89 -1.30 -2.88
N GLY A 95 17.81 -0.95 -3.60
CA GLY A 95 17.86 -0.46 -4.98
C GLY A 95 18.40 -1.45 -6.02
N CYS A 96 18.51 -2.73 -5.72
CA CYS A 96 19.09 -3.74 -6.61
C CYS A 96 18.31 -3.86 -7.92
N THR A 97 19.03 -3.71 -9.03
CA THR A 97 18.50 -3.89 -10.40
C THR A 97 18.71 -5.33 -10.89
N LEU A 98 18.04 -5.71 -11.97
CA LEU A 98 18.28 -7.01 -12.64
C LEU A 98 19.75 -7.20 -13.03
N ASP A 99 20.42 -6.14 -13.52
CA ASP A 99 21.87 -6.20 -13.85
C ASP A 99 22.72 -6.53 -12.62
N MET A 100 22.40 -5.91 -11.46
CA MET A 100 23.12 -6.18 -10.21
C MET A 100 22.85 -7.60 -9.71
N HIS A 101 21.60 -8.08 -9.78
CA HIS A 101 21.24 -9.45 -9.45
C HIS A 101 22.01 -10.44 -10.34
N ALA A 102 22.04 -10.22 -11.64
CA ALA A 102 22.76 -11.08 -12.58
C ALA A 102 24.28 -11.08 -12.35
N ALA A 103 24.86 -9.92 -12.08
CA ALA A 103 26.29 -9.80 -11.76
C ALA A 103 26.65 -10.54 -10.44
N ASN A 104 25.78 -10.47 -9.43
CA ASN A 104 25.96 -11.17 -8.18
C ASN A 104 25.81 -12.69 -8.33
N ALA A 105 24.84 -13.14 -9.14
CA ALA A 105 24.65 -14.55 -9.47
C ALA A 105 25.87 -15.14 -10.21
N ARG A 106 26.33 -14.48 -11.29
CA ARG A 106 27.52 -14.89 -12.04
C ARG A 106 28.79 -14.95 -11.17
N GLY A 107 28.97 -13.95 -10.33
CA GLY A 107 30.11 -13.88 -9.40
C GLY A 107 29.95 -14.73 -8.14
N ASN A 108 28.81 -15.40 -7.94
CA ASN A 108 28.45 -16.12 -6.71
C ASN A 108 28.78 -15.31 -5.45
N LYS A 109 28.40 -14.00 -5.47
CA LYS A 109 28.80 -13.03 -4.44
C LYS A 109 27.90 -13.14 -3.21
N ALA A 110 28.50 -13.08 -2.03
CA ALA A 110 27.81 -12.95 -0.75
C ALA A 110 27.44 -11.46 -0.54
N ALA A 111 26.42 -10.96 -1.25
CA ALA A 111 26.10 -9.54 -1.34
C ALA A 111 24.71 -9.20 -0.76
N TYR A 112 23.95 -10.20 -0.32
CA TYR A 112 22.58 -10.03 0.10
C TYR A 112 22.43 -10.03 1.61
N GLU A 113 21.43 -9.30 2.08
CA GLU A 113 20.75 -9.64 3.33
C GLU A 113 19.70 -10.71 3.01
N TYR A 114 19.80 -11.86 3.63
CA TYR A 114 18.78 -12.90 3.56
C TYR A 114 17.86 -12.76 4.77
N ARG A 115 16.65 -12.28 4.53
CA ARG A 115 15.61 -12.05 5.53
C ARG A 115 14.64 -13.23 5.51
N THR A 116 14.40 -13.85 6.65
CA THR A 116 13.54 -15.03 6.78
C THR A 116 12.47 -14.82 7.84
N ASN A 117 11.25 -15.35 7.58
CA ASN A 117 10.18 -15.37 8.56
C ASN A 117 9.51 -16.74 8.54
N PHE A 118 9.75 -17.53 9.57
CA PHE A 118 9.22 -18.87 9.73
C PHE A 118 8.30 -19.03 10.96
N ALA A 119 8.22 -17.97 11.80
CA ALA A 119 7.49 -17.97 13.05
C ALA A 119 7.00 -16.57 13.46
N ASP A 120 6.48 -15.80 12.51
CA ASP A 120 5.99 -14.43 12.71
C ASP A 120 7.06 -13.40 13.14
N THR A 121 8.33 -13.73 12.93
CA THR A 121 9.46 -12.85 13.24
C THR A 121 10.45 -12.86 12.09
N TRP A 122 10.84 -11.67 11.64
CA TRP A 122 11.87 -11.50 10.62
C TRP A 122 13.26 -11.60 11.24
N HIS A 123 14.09 -12.46 10.65
CA HIS A 123 15.51 -12.62 10.98
C HIS A 123 16.35 -12.26 9.77
N THR A 124 17.44 -11.54 9.96
CA THR A 124 18.33 -11.11 8.88
C THR A 124 19.70 -11.77 9.04
N THR A 125 20.18 -12.37 7.95
CA THR A 125 21.53 -12.89 7.82
C THR A 125 22.24 -12.10 6.72
N ALA A 126 23.29 -11.38 7.06
CA ALA A 126 24.10 -10.61 6.11
C ALA A 126 25.06 -11.54 5.31
N ASP A 127 25.66 -10.97 4.28
CA ASP A 127 26.66 -11.62 3.44
C ASP A 127 26.19 -12.97 2.87
N TYR A 128 24.95 -12.99 2.37
CA TYR A 128 24.32 -14.19 1.85
C TYR A 128 24.42 -14.27 0.31
N LYS A 129 24.52 -15.49 -0.23
CA LYS A 129 24.58 -15.72 -1.66
C LYS A 129 23.21 -16.08 -2.22
N MET A 130 22.91 -15.62 -3.46
CA MET A 130 21.65 -15.94 -4.13
C MET A 130 21.49 -17.46 -4.30
N LYS A 131 22.56 -18.18 -4.69
CA LYS A 131 22.53 -19.63 -4.83
C LYS A 131 22.08 -20.32 -3.55
N ASP A 132 22.68 -19.92 -2.43
CA ASP A 132 22.45 -20.60 -1.15
C ASP A 132 20.99 -20.38 -0.67
N ALA A 133 20.41 -19.20 -0.90
CA ALA A 133 19.01 -18.95 -0.57
C ALA A 133 18.03 -19.74 -1.48
N ILE A 134 18.31 -19.79 -2.79
CA ILE A 134 17.47 -20.55 -3.73
C ILE A 134 17.49 -22.05 -3.37
N THR A 135 18.61 -22.59 -2.94
CA THR A 135 18.76 -24.01 -2.63
C THR A 135 18.49 -24.37 -1.18
N SER A 136 18.20 -23.39 -0.30
CA SER A 136 17.97 -23.63 1.14
C SER A 136 16.67 -24.35 1.45
N GLU A 137 15.67 -24.27 0.57
CA GLU A 137 14.35 -24.89 0.70
C GLU A 137 13.86 -25.38 -0.67
N ASN A 138 12.89 -26.27 -0.66
CA ASN A 138 12.10 -26.57 -1.85
C ASN A 138 10.98 -25.52 -1.97
N TRP A 139 11.32 -24.35 -2.53
CA TRP A 139 10.39 -23.24 -2.68
C TRP A 139 9.21 -23.62 -3.59
N ASP A 140 7.98 -23.24 -3.18
CA ASP A 140 6.81 -23.33 -4.04
C ASP A 140 6.80 -22.19 -5.05
N PHE A 141 7.15 -20.97 -4.59
CA PHE A 141 7.21 -19.78 -5.41
C PHE A 141 8.54 -19.06 -5.23
N ILE A 142 9.11 -18.59 -6.35
CA ILE A 142 10.24 -17.66 -6.35
C ILE A 142 9.85 -16.43 -7.15
N SER A 143 9.92 -15.25 -6.55
CA SER A 143 9.57 -13.98 -7.18
C SER A 143 10.79 -13.18 -7.56
N LEU A 144 10.78 -12.63 -8.78
CA LEU A 144 11.68 -11.60 -9.26
C LEU A 144 10.96 -10.27 -9.46
N GLN A 145 11.70 -9.19 -9.49
CA GLN A 145 11.23 -7.84 -9.79
C GLN A 145 12.34 -6.94 -10.33
N GLN A 146 12.00 -5.83 -10.97
CA GLN A 146 12.96 -4.79 -11.31
C GLN A 146 13.04 -3.72 -10.21
N ALA A 147 14.15 -2.98 -10.15
CA ALA A 147 14.26 -1.78 -9.32
C ALA A 147 13.24 -0.71 -9.77
N SER A 148 12.65 -0.01 -8.80
CA SER A 148 11.49 0.85 -9.03
C SER A 148 11.68 1.92 -10.10
N GLY A 149 12.81 2.63 -10.06
CA GLY A 149 13.12 3.67 -11.07
C GLY A 149 13.41 3.13 -12.48
N SER A 150 13.61 1.81 -12.62
CA SER A 150 13.85 1.12 -13.90
C SER A 150 12.68 0.25 -14.33
N SER A 151 11.65 0.09 -13.48
CA SER A 151 10.57 -0.89 -13.70
C SER A 151 9.72 -0.63 -14.95
N GLY A 152 9.64 0.62 -15.43
CA GLY A 152 8.97 0.98 -16.68
C GLY A 152 9.89 1.19 -17.87
N ILE A 153 11.16 0.72 -17.83
CA ILE A 153 12.16 0.93 -18.89
C ILE A 153 12.60 -0.42 -19.44
N SER A 154 11.99 -0.87 -20.55
CA SER A 154 12.19 -2.18 -21.16
C SER A 154 13.66 -2.52 -21.40
N SER A 155 14.48 -1.55 -21.83
CA SER A 155 15.92 -1.79 -22.09
C SER A 155 16.72 -2.24 -20.86
N THR A 156 16.16 -2.09 -19.64
CA THR A 156 16.80 -2.52 -18.37
C THR A 156 16.50 -3.97 -18.00
N TYR A 157 15.76 -4.69 -18.85
CA TYR A 157 15.35 -6.08 -18.60
C TYR A 157 16.29 -7.11 -19.28
N SER A 158 17.36 -6.67 -19.92
CA SER A 158 18.28 -7.54 -20.69
C SER A 158 18.87 -8.73 -19.93
N GLN A 159 18.84 -8.69 -18.60
CA GLN A 159 19.33 -9.79 -17.75
C GLN A 159 18.21 -10.73 -17.27
N LEU A 160 16.97 -10.50 -17.65
CA LEU A 160 15.84 -11.28 -17.13
C LEU A 160 15.97 -12.76 -17.55
N ASP A 161 16.29 -13.04 -18.83
CA ASP A 161 16.46 -14.42 -19.31
C ASP A 161 17.55 -15.17 -18.51
N TYR A 162 18.68 -14.51 -18.30
CA TYR A 162 19.75 -15.13 -17.50
C TYR A 162 19.29 -15.43 -16.07
N LEU A 163 18.53 -14.53 -15.44
CA LEU A 163 18.05 -14.72 -14.06
C LEU A 163 16.99 -15.80 -13.97
N THR A 164 16.07 -15.87 -14.92
CA THR A 164 15.06 -16.94 -14.96
C THR A 164 15.71 -18.30 -15.15
N ASP A 165 16.65 -18.44 -16.10
CA ASP A 165 17.44 -19.65 -16.32
C ASP A 165 18.24 -20.06 -15.08
N TYR A 166 18.88 -19.07 -14.42
CA TYR A 166 19.68 -19.31 -13.22
C TYR A 166 18.80 -19.85 -12.09
N VAL A 167 17.65 -19.20 -11.80
CA VAL A 167 16.71 -19.68 -10.79
C VAL A 167 16.18 -21.06 -11.16
N ARG A 168 15.77 -21.26 -12.41
CA ARG A 168 15.25 -22.55 -12.89
C ARG A 168 16.25 -23.68 -12.76
N SER A 169 17.55 -23.42 -13.02
CA SER A 169 18.62 -24.40 -12.87
C SER A 169 18.82 -24.86 -11.42
N LEU A 170 18.51 -24.01 -10.44
CA LEU A 170 18.71 -24.29 -9.01
C LEU A 170 17.42 -24.75 -8.31
N ALA A 171 16.26 -24.32 -8.77
CA ALA A 171 14.95 -24.63 -8.23
C ALA A 171 13.96 -25.01 -9.35
N PRO A 172 14.16 -26.16 -10.05
CA PRO A 172 13.37 -26.52 -11.24
C PRO A 172 11.88 -26.73 -10.97
N ASN A 173 11.52 -27.00 -9.73
CA ASN A 173 10.12 -27.25 -9.32
C ASN A 173 9.42 -26.03 -8.75
N ALA A 174 10.10 -24.91 -8.55
CA ALA A 174 9.49 -23.69 -8.05
C ALA A 174 8.69 -22.99 -9.15
N THR A 175 7.53 -22.44 -8.83
CA THR A 175 6.80 -21.56 -9.72
C THR A 175 7.46 -20.19 -9.72
N LEU A 176 7.99 -19.77 -10.88
CA LEU A 176 8.61 -18.46 -11.01
C LEU A 176 7.54 -17.41 -11.27
N VAL A 177 7.60 -16.31 -10.53
CA VAL A 177 6.62 -15.22 -10.61
C VAL A 177 7.31 -13.86 -10.72
N TRP A 178 6.62 -12.91 -11.33
CA TRP A 178 7.07 -11.53 -11.42
C TRP A 178 6.27 -10.62 -10.51
N ASN A 179 6.94 -9.90 -9.62
CA ASN A 179 6.31 -8.87 -8.81
C ASN A 179 6.31 -7.54 -9.60
N MET A 180 5.17 -7.18 -10.18
CA MET A 180 4.99 -5.89 -10.84
C MET A 180 4.88 -4.79 -9.80
N THR A 181 5.92 -3.96 -9.69
CA THR A 181 6.00 -2.89 -8.71
C THR A 181 5.08 -1.71 -9.07
N TRP A 182 4.94 -0.76 -8.16
CA TRP A 182 4.03 0.37 -8.26
C TRP A 182 4.72 1.65 -8.72
N ALA A 183 3.94 2.56 -9.32
CA ALA A 183 4.38 3.90 -9.65
C ALA A 183 4.55 4.74 -8.37
N TYR A 184 5.48 5.70 -8.42
CA TYR A 184 5.72 6.66 -7.36
C TYR A 184 4.48 7.52 -7.08
N GLN A 185 4.42 8.16 -5.93
CA GLN A 185 3.43 9.18 -5.60
C GLN A 185 3.60 10.39 -6.52
N GLN A 186 2.52 11.10 -6.85
CA GLN A 186 2.57 12.18 -7.84
C GLN A 186 3.52 13.33 -7.45
N ASP A 187 3.66 13.60 -6.17
CA ASP A 187 4.57 14.62 -5.63
C ASP A 187 5.93 14.06 -5.16
N SER A 188 6.27 12.84 -5.59
CA SER A 188 7.54 12.20 -5.24
C SER A 188 8.74 13.03 -5.70
N THR A 189 9.71 13.20 -4.78
CA THR A 189 11.00 13.84 -5.07
C THR A 189 12.11 12.84 -5.40
N HIS A 190 11.76 11.57 -5.64
CA HIS A 190 12.74 10.54 -5.98
C HIS A 190 13.52 10.89 -7.24
N GLY A 191 14.86 10.81 -7.17
CA GLY A 191 15.75 11.28 -8.22
C GLY A 191 15.62 10.56 -9.57
N GLU A 192 14.86 9.45 -9.67
CA GLU A 192 14.60 8.75 -10.93
C GLU A 192 13.20 8.99 -11.50
N PHE A 193 12.34 9.75 -10.81
CA PHE A 193 10.99 10.00 -11.26
C PHE A 193 10.93 10.81 -12.55
N TYR A 194 11.93 11.67 -12.79
CA TYR A 194 12.06 12.42 -14.06
C TYR A 194 12.08 11.52 -15.30
N LYS A 195 12.51 10.25 -15.19
CA LYS A 195 12.51 9.29 -16.31
C LYS A 195 11.09 9.04 -16.85
N TYR A 196 10.09 9.35 -16.06
CA TYR A 196 8.66 9.25 -16.37
C TYR A 196 8.01 10.65 -16.43
N GLU A 197 8.80 11.71 -16.68
CA GLU A 197 8.38 13.11 -16.71
C GLU A 197 7.73 13.56 -15.38
N SER A 198 8.08 12.92 -14.27
CA SER A 198 7.50 13.14 -12.93
C SER A 198 5.96 13.02 -12.95
N ASP A 199 5.44 12.09 -13.74
CA ASP A 199 4.01 11.79 -13.87
C ASP A 199 3.74 10.34 -13.43
N GLN A 200 2.89 10.19 -12.42
CA GLN A 200 2.55 8.91 -11.81
C GLN A 200 1.85 7.95 -12.79
N ILE A 201 0.89 8.49 -13.56
CA ILE A 201 0.14 7.65 -14.52
C ILE A 201 1.03 7.26 -15.68
N LYS A 202 1.93 8.15 -16.10
CA LYS A 202 2.93 7.82 -17.12
C LYS A 202 3.87 6.73 -16.64
N MET A 203 4.36 6.82 -15.41
CA MET A 203 5.19 5.77 -14.81
C MET A 203 4.43 4.44 -14.75
N TYR A 204 3.19 4.43 -14.27
CA TYR A 204 2.37 3.22 -14.22
C TYR A 204 2.19 2.58 -15.62
N ARG A 205 1.84 3.37 -16.63
CA ARG A 205 1.69 2.88 -18.01
C ARG A 205 3.01 2.35 -18.57
N SER A 206 4.12 2.99 -18.25
CA SER A 206 5.45 2.51 -18.65
C SER A 206 5.79 1.17 -18.00
N ILE A 207 5.42 0.98 -16.72
CA ILE A 207 5.57 -0.31 -16.02
C ILE A 207 4.74 -1.39 -16.72
N LEU A 208 3.47 -1.10 -17.05
CA LEU A 208 2.64 -2.05 -17.80
C LEU A 208 3.26 -2.42 -19.16
N SER A 209 3.74 -1.43 -19.91
CA SER A 209 4.38 -1.65 -21.19
C SER A 209 5.65 -2.51 -21.09
N ALA A 210 6.48 -2.28 -20.08
CA ALA A 210 7.67 -3.09 -19.84
C ALA A 210 7.32 -4.52 -19.42
N VAL A 211 6.28 -4.71 -18.60
CA VAL A 211 5.79 -6.05 -18.23
C VAL A 211 5.25 -6.78 -19.45
N ASP A 212 4.49 -6.10 -20.30
CA ASP A 212 3.94 -6.69 -21.53
C ASP A 212 5.07 -7.15 -22.49
N SER A 213 6.05 -6.27 -22.75
CA SER A 213 7.12 -6.56 -23.72
C SER A 213 8.21 -7.51 -23.20
N GLU A 214 8.54 -7.46 -21.90
CA GLU A 214 9.70 -8.14 -21.36
C GLU A 214 9.35 -9.35 -20.48
N VAL A 215 8.21 -9.33 -19.80
CA VAL A 215 7.85 -10.34 -18.80
C VAL A 215 6.84 -11.34 -19.34
N LEU A 216 5.73 -10.86 -19.96
CA LEU A 216 4.68 -11.74 -20.46
C LEU A 216 5.12 -12.59 -21.67
N THR A 217 6.23 -12.23 -22.29
CA THR A 217 6.89 -13.00 -23.35
C THR A 217 7.71 -14.18 -22.83
N LYS A 218 7.88 -14.31 -21.50
CA LYS A 218 8.68 -15.38 -20.87
C LYS A 218 7.79 -16.51 -20.36
N GLU A 219 7.83 -17.64 -21.03
CA GLU A 219 7.05 -18.83 -20.64
C GLU A 219 7.44 -19.37 -19.25
N GLU A 220 8.67 -19.09 -18.80
CA GLU A 220 9.17 -19.49 -17.49
C GLU A 220 8.50 -18.74 -16.32
N ILE A 221 7.96 -17.54 -16.57
CA ILE A 221 7.27 -16.73 -15.56
C ILE A 221 5.78 -17.06 -15.61
N ALA A 222 5.33 -17.86 -14.66
CA ALA A 222 3.98 -18.39 -14.67
C ALA A 222 2.91 -17.33 -14.32
N HIS A 223 3.26 -16.37 -13.46
CA HIS A 223 2.32 -15.36 -12.98
C HIS A 223 2.98 -13.99 -12.80
N VAL A 224 2.20 -12.94 -13.05
CA VAL A 224 2.53 -11.57 -12.64
C VAL A 224 1.69 -11.23 -11.42
N VAL A 225 2.34 -10.81 -10.34
CA VAL A 225 1.66 -10.25 -9.17
C VAL A 225 1.40 -8.77 -9.42
N PRO A 226 0.15 -8.33 -9.56
CA PRO A 226 -0.19 -6.98 -10.03
C PRO A 226 -0.20 -5.93 -8.91
N ASN A 227 0.86 -5.87 -8.09
CA ASN A 227 0.96 -4.91 -6.99
C ASN A 227 0.83 -3.46 -7.46
N GLY A 228 1.43 -3.12 -8.61
CA GLY A 228 1.31 -1.78 -9.19
C GLY A 228 -0.13 -1.40 -9.49
N THR A 229 -0.92 -2.34 -10.03
CA THR A 229 -2.35 -2.13 -10.31
C THR A 229 -3.16 -2.04 -9.02
N ALA A 230 -2.89 -2.88 -8.02
CA ALA A 230 -3.59 -2.82 -6.74
C ALA A 230 -3.41 -1.48 -6.03
N ILE A 231 -2.18 -0.93 -6.05
CA ILE A 231 -1.91 0.40 -5.51
C ILE A 231 -2.64 1.48 -6.32
N GLN A 232 -2.69 1.38 -7.68
CA GLN A 232 -3.45 2.33 -8.49
C GLN A 232 -4.96 2.23 -8.25
N ASN A 233 -5.51 1.02 -8.07
CA ASN A 233 -6.92 0.83 -7.70
C ASN A 233 -7.24 1.53 -6.38
N ALA A 234 -6.42 1.32 -5.34
CA ALA A 234 -6.59 1.95 -4.04
C ALA A 234 -6.52 3.49 -4.09
N ARG A 235 -5.66 4.06 -4.95
CA ARG A 235 -5.57 5.50 -5.19
C ARG A 235 -6.86 6.12 -5.72
N THR A 236 -7.73 5.33 -6.35
CA THR A 236 -9.06 5.80 -6.81
C THR A 236 -10.09 5.89 -5.70
N SER A 237 -9.80 5.34 -4.53
CA SER A 237 -10.65 5.45 -3.35
C SER A 237 -10.49 6.81 -2.65
N TYR A 238 -11.21 7.00 -1.55
CA TYR A 238 -11.10 8.23 -0.76
C TYR A 238 -9.72 8.42 -0.08
N VAL A 239 -8.90 7.37 -0.01
CA VAL A 239 -7.54 7.50 0.53
C VAL A 239 -6.62 8.27 -0.42
N GLY A 240 -6.95 8.28 -1.73
CA GLY A 240 -6.19 9.01 -2.72
C GLY A 240 -4.73 8.58 -2.80
N ASP A 241 -3.85 9.50 -3.15
CA ASP A 241 -2.42 9.24 -3.35
C ASP A 241 -1.61 9.41 -2.05
N THR A 242 -1.95 8.61 -1.00
CA THR A 242 -1.30 8.67 0.33
C THR A 242 -0.69 7.34 0.74
N LEU A 243 -0.47 6.44 -0.21
CA LEU A 243 -0.08 5.04 0.06
C LEU A 243 1.44 4.84 0.17
N THR A 244 2.22 5.94 0.19
CA THR A 244 3.67 5.87 0.36
C THR A 244 4.13 6.69 1.56
N ARG A 245 5.27 6.31 2.17
CA ARG A 245 5.85 7.01 3.34
C ARG A 245 6.86 8.11 2.97
N ASP A 246 7.42 8.02 1.76
CA ASP A 246 8.49 8.90 1.28
C ASP A 246 8.37 9.22 -0.23
N GLY A 247 7.17 9.04 -0.79
CA GLY A 247 6.86 9.27 -2.18
C GLY A 247 7.08 8.05 -3.10
N TYR A 248 7.68 6.94 -2.62
CA TYR A 248 7.93 5.76 -3.45
C TYR A 248 7.89 4.42 -2.70
N HIS A 249 8.36 4.33 -1.46
CA HIS A 249 8.13 3.16 -0.61
C HIS A 249 6.73 3.17 -0.04
N LEU A 250 6.08 2.03 0.06
CA LEU A 250 4.73 1.93 0.59
C LEU A 250 4.64 2.39 2.04
N SER A 251 3.52 3.00 2.40
CA SER A 251 3.19 3.29 3.80
C SER A 251 3.24 2.01 4.63
N THR A 252 3.69 2.14 5.88
CA THR A 252 3.90 0.98 6.77
C THR A 252 2.62 0.28 7.20
N ASP A 253 1.49 0.91 6.95
CA ASP A 253 0.14 0.45 7.23
C ASP A 253 -0.55 -0.05 5.94
N LEU A 254 -1.41 0.77 5.35
CA LEU A 254 -2.29 0.41 4.25
C LEU A 254 -1.55 0.00 2.98
N GLY A 255 -0.49 0.71 2.60
CA GLY A 255 0.24 0.42 1.37
C GLY A 255 0.87 -0.97 1.36
N ARG A 256 1.62 -1.33 2.42
CA ARG A 256 2.21 -2.67 2.60
C ARG A 256 1.15 -3.75 2.72
N TYR A 257 0.02 -3.42 3.36
CA TYR A 257 -1.08 -4.37 3.51
C TYR A 257 -1.71 -4.73 2.16
N ILE A 258 -2.00 -3.73 1.30
CA ILE A 258 -2.51 -3.95 -0.05
C ILE A 258 -1.55 -4.84 -0.86
N ALA A 259 -0.24 -4.52 -0.84
CA ALA A 259 0.75 -5.30 -1.58
C ALA A 259 0.85 -6.74 -1.07
N GLY A 260 0.83 -6.94 0.25
CA GLY A 260 0.84 -8.27 0.86
C GLY A 260 -0.39 -9.11 0.52
N LEU A 261 -1.60 -8.50 0.56
CA LEU A 261 -2.85 -9.16 0.18
C LEU A 261 -2.84 -9.56 -1.31
N THR A 262 -2.43 -8.66 -2.19
CA THR A 262 -2.33 -8.91 -3.63
C THR A 262 -1.37 -10.04 -3.93
N PHE A 263 -0.19 -10.01 -3.30
CA PHE A 263 0.85 -11.02 -3.45
C PHE A 263 0.36 -12.39 -3.00
N PHE A 264 -0.19 -12.47 -1.79
CA PHE A 264 -0.71 -13.72 -1.25
C PHE A 264 -1.86 -14.28 -2.09
N TYR A 265 -2.82 -13.44 -2.46
CA TYR A 265 -3.99 -13.86 -3.24
C TYR A 265 -3.61 -14.33 -4.64
N GLN A 266 -2.73 -13.61 -5.34
CA GLN A 266 -2.26 -14.00 -6.67
C GLN A 266 -1.53 -15.35 -6.64
N LEU A 267 -0.72 -15.61 -5.63
CA LEU A 267 0.05 -16.85 -5.56
C LEU A 267 -0.77 -18.07 -5.15
N THR A 268 -1.73 -17.87 -4.27
CA THR A 268 -2.41 -19.00 -3.61
C THR A 268 -3.84 -19.24 -4.09
N GLY A 269 -4.52 -18.21 -4.61
CA GLY A 269 -5.95 -18.26 -4.89
C GLY A 269 -6.83 -18.35 -3.64
N ILE A 270 -6.24 -18.36 -2.43
CA ILE A 270 -7.01 -18.43 -1.18
C ILE A 270 -7.70 -17.09 -0.96
N SER A 271 -9.02 -17.13 -0.74
CA SER A 271 -9.82 -15.91 -0.54
C SER A 271 -9.27 -15.04 0.58
N ILE A 272 -9.19 -13.74 0.30
CA ILE A 272 -8.78 -12.71 1.26
C ILE A 272 -9.96 -11.90 1.81
N GLU A 273 -11.20 -12.22 1.43
CA GLU A 273 -12.40 -11.46 1.82
C GLU A 273 -12.66 -11.51 3.35
N ASN A 274 -12.32 -12.62 3.97
CA ASN A 274 -12.56 -12.85 5.40
C ASN A 274 -11.28 -12.79 6.26
N ILE A 275 -10.25 -12.09 5.78
CA ILE A 275 -9.02 -11.87 6.55
C ILE A 275 -9.34 -11.07 7.81
N THR A 276 -8.94 -11.57 8.97
CA THR A 276 -9.11 -10.90 10.26
C THR A 276 -7.90 -10.07 10.67
N PHE A 277 -6.74 -10.35 10.09
CA PHE A 277 -5.54 -9.55 10.34
C PHE A 277 -5.64 -8.17 9.68
N MET A 278 -5.39 -7.14 10.46
CA MET A 278 -5.20 -5.76 10.03
C MET A 278 -3.93 -5.21 10.68
N PRO A 279 -3.04 -4.56 9.92
CA PRO A 279 -1.92 -3.84 10.50
C PRO A 279 -2.39 -2.66 11.36
N ASP A 280 -1.51 -2.19 12.22
CA ASP A 280 -1.73 -0.96 12.95
C ASP A 280 -1.98 0.21 11.98
N GLY A 281 -2.97 1.04 12.30
CA GLY A 281 -3.40 2.14 11.42
C GLY A 281 -4.40 1.76 10.33
N VAL A 282 -4.72 0.49 10.16
CA VAL A 282 -5.77 0.01 9.23
C VAL A 282 -7.02 -0.34 10.03
N ASP A 283 -8.11 0.37 9.78
CA ASP A 283 -9.44 0.05 10.31
C ASP A 283 -10.26 -0.80 9.31
N SER A 284 -11.49 -1.13 9.68
CA SER A 284 -12.37 -1.97 8.85
C SER A 284 -12.71 -1.35 7.49
N ASP A 285 -12.74 -0.03 7.36
CA ASP A 285 -13.04 0.63 6.08
C ASP A 285 -11.81 0.66 5.18
N LEU A 286 -10.64 0.91 5.74
CA LEU A 286 -9.36 0.79 5.03
C LEU A 286 -9.08 -0.67 4.60
N GLN A 287 -9.45 -1.65 5.45
CA GLN A 287 -9.37 -3.06 5.10
C GLN A 287 -10.22 -3.41 3.87
N LYS A 288 -11.46 -2.90 3.80
CA LYS A 288 -12.34 -3.11 2.63
C LYS A 288 -11.71 -2.56 1.36
N ILE A 289 -11.10 -1.36 1.42
CA ILE A 289 -10.37 -0.78 0.29
C ILE A 289 -9.19 -1.68 -0.11
N ALA A 290 -8.41 -2.17 0.86
CA ALA A 290 -7.26 -3.02 0.59
C ALA A 290 -7.67 -4.34 -0.09
N VAL A 291 -8.70 -5.00 0.43
CA VAL A 291 -9.23 -6.27 -0.11
C VAL A 291 -9.82 -6.06 -1.51
N GLU A 292 -10.67 -5.04 -1.70
CA GLU A 292 -11.23 -4.70 -3.02
C GLU A 292 -10.13 -4.43 -4.04
N SER A 293 -9.14 -3.62 -3.68
CA SER A 293 -8.05 -3.24 -4.57
C SER A 293 -7.20 -4.43 -5.00
N ALA A 294 -6.90 -5.34 -4.06
CA ALA A 294 -6.16 -6.57 -4.33
C ALA A 294 -6.96 -7.53 -5.22
N ILE A 295 -8.23 -7.78 -4.90
CA ILE A 295 -9.10 -8.68 -5.69
C ILE A 295 -9.27 -8.16 -7.10
N ASN A 296 -9.56 -6.87 -7.26
CA ASN A 296 -9.77 -6.26 -8.58
C ASN A 296 -8.47 -6.26 -9.40
N ALA A 297 -7.31 -6.03 -8.78
CA ALA A 297 -6.03 -6.11 -9.48
C ALA A 297 -5.73 -7.53 -9.98
N VAL A 298 -6.03 -8.56 -9.18
CA VAL A 298 -5.85 -9.97 -9.62
C VAL A 298 -6.81 -10.34 -10.75
N LYS A 299 -8.04 -9.81 -10.75
CA LYS A 299 -9.02 -10.02 -11.82
C LYS A 299 -8.67 -9.26 -13.12
N SER A 300 -8.14 -8.05 -12.99
CA SER A 300 -7.80 -7.16 -14.10
C SER A 300 -6.38 -6.60 -13.89
N PRO A 301 -5.33 -7.43 -14.10
CA PRO A 301 -3.97 -7.13 -13.63
C PRO A 301 -3.31 -5.93 -14.33
N TYR A 302 -3.81 -5.53 -15.48
CA TYR A 302 -3.21 -4.47 -16.30
C TYR A 302 -4.14 -3.27 -16.52
N GLU A 303 -5.26 -3.21 -15.78
CA GLU A 303 -6.24 -2.14 -15.87
C GLU A 303 -6.59 -1.58 -14.49
N ILE A 304 -6.69 -0.26 -14.40
CA ILE A 304 -7.14 0.40 -13.17
C ILE A 304 -8.63 0.17 -13.01
N THR A 305 -9.04 -0.44 -11.90
CA THR A 305 -10.44 -0.56 -11.49
C THR A 305 -10.74 0.51 -10.46
N VAL A 306 -11.76 1.35 -10.75
CA VAL A 306 -12.18 2.39 -9.81
C VAL A 306 -12.79 1.74 -8.57
N SER A 307 -12.32 2.16 -7.39
CA SER A 307 -12.81 1.66 -6.11
C SER A 307 -14.27 2.06 -5.88
N SER A 308 -15.05 1.17 -5.27
CA SER A 308 -16.41 1.48 -4.80
C SER A 308 -16.40 2.44 -3.58
N TYR A 309 -15.27 2.59 -2.91
CA TYR A 309 -15.04 3.44 -1.75
C TYR A 309 -14.48 4.82 -2.14
N PHE A 310 -15.03 5.47 -3.15
CA PHE A 310 -14.55 6.78 -3.62
C PHE A 310 -14.94 7.95 -2.71
N LYS A 311 -15.83 7.74 -1.73
CA LYS A 311 -16.21 8.72 -0.70
C LYS A 311 -15.82 8.19 0.67
N ALA A 312 -15.14 9.03 1.45
CA ALA A 312 -14.88 8.72 2.85
C ALA A 312 -16.20 8.50 3.60
N PRO A 313 -16.27 7.51 4.52
CA PRO A 313 -17.43 7.36 5.39
C PRO A 313 -17.72 8.67 6.12
N VAL A 314 -18.98 9.05 6.19
CA VAL A 314 -19.39 10.19 7.01
C VAL A 314 -19.20 9.79 8.47
N PHE A 315 -18.37 10.54 9.18
CA PHE A 315 -18.21 10.34 10.62
C PHE A 315 -19.48 10.82 11.32
N ASP A 316 -20.21 9.88 11.91
CA ASP A 316 -21.42 10.20 12.65
C ASP A 316 -21.07 10.56 14.10
N GLU A 317 -20.89 11.85 14.36
CA GLU A 317 -20.56 12.37 15.68
C GLU A 317 -21.64 12.05 16.72
N SER A 318 -22.86 11.72 16.30
CA SER A 318 -23.97 11.41 17.24
C SER A 318 -23.74 10.10 18.02
N LEU A 319 -22.88 9.23 17.49
CA LEU A 319 -22.51 7.96 18.14
C LEU A 319 -21.43 8.11 19.22
N TYR A 320 -20.91 9.32 19.41
CA TYR A 320 -19.76 9.59 20.27
C TYR A 320 -20.05 10.73 21.25
N ASP A 321 -19.35 10.72 22.35
CA ASP A 321 -19.20 11.86 23.24
C ASP A 321 -17.86 12.54 23.00
N VAL A 322 -17.79 13.87 23.09
CA VAL A 322 -16.54 14.62 22.94
C VAL A 322 -15.82 14.66 24.28
N LEU A 323 -14.56 14.19 24.29
CA LEU A 323 -13.74 14.18 25.48
C LEU A 323 -13.26 15.60 25.83
N ASP A 324 -13.39 16.00 27.09
CA ASP A 324 -12.74 17.22 27.60
C ASP A 324 -11.22 17.01 27.67
N LEU A 325 -10.50 17.82 26.90
CA LEU A 325 -9.05 17.69 26.75
C LEU A 325 -8.27 18.39 27.87
N GLY A 326 -8.89 19.25 28.65
CA GLY A 326 -8.21 20.03 29.69
C GLY A 326 -7.02 20.81 29.13
N ILE A 327 -7.22 21.52 28.03
CA ILE A 327 -6.15 22.19 27.28
C ILE A 327 -5.50 23.30 28.10
N THR A 328 -4.17 23.25 28.19
CA THR A 328 -3.32 24.32 28.70
C THR A 328 -2.65 25.03 27.50
N PRO A 329 -3.14 26.20 27.06
CA PRO A 329 -2.51 26.98 26.01
C PRO A 329 -1.07 27.36 26.39
N LEU A 330 -0.17 27.37 25.44
CA LEU A 330 1.27 27.64 25.61
C LEU A 330 1.94 26.68 26.62
N GLY A 331 1.34 25.49 26.83
CA GLY A 331 1.86 24.41 27.65
C GLY A 331 2.53 23.34 26.81
N TYR A 332 3.50 22.65 27.38
CA TYR A 332 4.23 21.56 26.74
C TYR A 332 4.49 20.42 27.71
N TRP A 333 4.12 19.19 27.32
CA TRP A 333 4.50 17.99 28.08
C TRP A 333 5.97 17.70 27.88
N ASN A 334 6.75 17.85 28.95
CA ASN A 334 8.16 17.54 28.92
C ASN A 334 8.38 16.11 29.46
N SER A 335 8.60 15.19 28.54
CA SER A 335 8.84 13.79 28.85
C SER A 335 10.19 13.50 29.56
N LEU A 336 11.10 14.46 29.58
CA LEU A 336 12.43 14.31 30.22
C LEU A 336 12.40 14.69 31.71
N SER A 337 11.45 15.48 32.17
CA SER A 337 11.38 16.02 33.55
C SER A 337 10.29 15.40 34.44
N GLY A 338 9.84 14.19 34.11
CA GLY A 338 8.96 13.45 35.03
C GLY A 338 7.48 13.70 34.87
N CYS A 339 6.96 13.77 33.66
CA CYS A 339 5.52 13.83 33.35
C CYS A 339 4.82 15.08 33.91
N SER A 340 5.40 16.25 33.72
CA SER A 340 4.79 17.54 34.10
C SER A 340 4.51 18.41 32.86
N ILE A 341 3.48 19.24 32.97
CA ILE A 341 3.25 20.31 31.99
C ILE A 341 4.17 21.48 32.37
N ASP A 342 5.15 21.77 31.52
CA ASP A 342 5.93 22.99 31.63
C ASP A 342 5.09 24.15 31.11
N THR A 343 4.61 25.01 32.00
CA THR A 343 3.93 26.26 31.64
C THR A 343 4.99 27.32 31.33
N VAL A 344 4.96 27.76 30.09
CA VAL A 344 5.62 28.97 29.55
C VAL A 344 6.96 29.36 30.14
N THR A 345 8.01 28.78 29.62
CA THR A 345 9.21 29.54 29.31
C THR A 345 9.16 29.93 27.83
N SER A 346 9.85 30.97 27.44
CA SER A 346 9.86 31.57 26.09
C SER A 346 10.09 30.61 24.90
N ASN A 347 10.21 29.33 25.14
CA ASN A 347 10.54 28.31 24.13
C ASN A 347 9.35 27.43 23.71
N HIS A 348 8.15 27.60 24.29
CA HIS A 348 7.01 26.71 24.02
C HIS A 348 5.75 27.43 23.49
N VAL A 349 5.92 28.66 23.02
CA VAL A 349 4.84 29.48 22.42
C VAL A 349 4.12 28.80 21.24
N ASN A 350 4.67 27.72 20.71
CA ASN A 350 4.15 27.00 19.55
C ASN A 350 3.32 25.77 19.94
N PHE A 351 3.14 25.49 21.23
CA PHE A 351 2.47 24.29 21.70
C PHE A 351 1.35 24.58 22.70
N ALA A 352 0.37 23.69 22.71
CA ALA A 352 -0.59 23.54 23.80
C ALA A 352 -0.56 22.10 24.30
N ALA A 353 -0.74 21.92 25.59
CA ALA A 353 -0.75 20.61 26.24
C ALA A 353 -2.18 20.20 26.63
N SER A 354 -2.56 18.94 26.37
CA SER A 354 -3.77 18.34 26.95
C SER A 354 -3.53 17.93 28.41
N ARG A 355 -4.59 17.58 29.14
CA ARG A 355 -4.45 16.80 30.38
C ARG A 355 -3.86 15.40 30.10
N LEU A 356 -3.53 14.68 31.15
CA LEU A 356 -3.16 13.26 31.07
C LEU A 356 -4.43 12.40 30.92
N PHE A 357 -4.33 11.36 30.12
CA PHE A 357 -5.40 10.40 29.85
C PHE A 357 -4.94 8.98 30.16
N THR A 358 -5.85 8.17 30.66
CA THR A 358 -5.72 6.72 30.84
C THR A 358 -6.41 5.97 29.68
N ARG A 359 -6.26 4.63 29.63
CA ARG A 359 -7.03 3.79 28.68
C ARG A 359 -8.53 3.85 28.92
N GLU A 360 -8.98 4.15 30.14
CA GLU A 360 -10.40 4.32 30.44
C GLU A 360 -10.94 5.64 29.89
N ASP A 361 -10.13 6.71 29.91
CA ASP A 361 -10.50 7.99 29.30
C ASP A 361 -10.60 7.90 27.78
N ILE A 362 -9.71 7.15 27.13
CA ILE A 362 -9.68 7.01 25.66
C ILE A 362 -9.70 5.51 25.30
N PRO A 363 -10.88 4.86 25.35
CA PRO A 363 -11.01 3.44 25.05
C PRO A 363 -10.74 3.15 23.57
N VAL A 364 -10.46 1.88 23.26
CA VAL A 364 -10.37 1.40 21.87
C VAL A 364 -11.68 1.69 21.14
N GLY A 365 -11.58 2.14 19.89
CA GLY A 365 -12.71 2.63 19.11
C GLY A 365 -12.94 4.14 19.22
N SER A 366 -12.25 4.85 20.14
CA SER A 366 -12.23 6.31 20.14
C SER A 366 -11.64 6.87 18.85
N VAL A 367 -12.07 8.06 18.44
CA VAL A 367 -11.63 8.69 17.19
C VAL A 367 -11.02 10.05 17.49
N ILE A 368 -9.77 10.21 17.10
CA ILE A 368 -9.06 11.50 17.17
C ILE A 368 -9.28 12.22 15.85
N VAL A 369 -9.77 13.45 15.89
CA VAL A 369 -10.02 14.29 14.71
C VAL A 369 -9.18 15.54 14.80
N LEU A 370 -8.49 15.85 13.72
CA LEU A 370 -7.57 16.99 13.61
C LEU A 370 -8.00 17.91 12.46
N ALA A 371 -8.11 19.20 12.74
CA ALA A 371 -8.38 20.21 11.72
C ALA A 371 -7.17 20.40 10.77
N PRO A 372 -7.41 20.76 9.48
CA PRO A 372 -6.32 21.09 8.56
C PRO A 372 -5.40 22.18 9.10
N GLY A 373 -4.10 22.04 8.87
CA GLY A 373 -3.07 22.98 9.32
C GLY A 373 -2.65 22.80 10.78
N TRP A 374 -3.12 21.74 11.44
CA TRP A 374 -2.71 21.36 12.77
C TRP A 374 -1.98 20.03 12.78
N ARG A 375 -1.21 19.77 13.85
CA ARG A 375 -0.57 18.50 14.17
C ARG A 375 -0.59 18.26 15.67
N TYR A 376 -0.46 17.01 16.07
CA TYR A 376 -0.26 16.66 17.48
C TYR A 376 0.86 15.62 17.59
N ARG A 377 1.48 15.55 18.77
CA ARG A 377 2.39 14.49 19.16
C ARG A 377 1.84 13.79 20.38
N PRO A 378 1.51 12.50 20.30
CA PRO A 378 1.07 11.73 21.44
C PRO A 378 2.27 11.36 22.31
N GLU A 379 2.35 11.86 23.52
CA GLU A 379 3.32 11.41 24.52
C GLU A 379 2.74 10.20 25.26
N ALA A 380 3.56 9.23 25.64
CA ALA A 380 3.11 8.00 26.28
C ALA A 380 4.01 7.55 27.41
N TRP A 381 3.44 7.05 28.51
CA TRP A 381 4.16 6.60 29.70
C TRP A 381 3.64 5.28 30.22
N LYS A 382 4.57 4.49 30.83
CA LYS A 382 4.23 3.37 31.72
C LYS A 382 4.16 3.88 33.15
N THR A 383 3.31 3.28 33.97
CA THR A 383 3.20 3.64 35.40
C THR A 383 4.48 3.38 36.19
N ALA A 384 5.28 2.42 35.76
CA ALA A 384 6.53 2.05 36.39
C ALA A 384 7.72 2.19 35.44
N GLY A 385 8.31 3.39 35.34
CA GLY A 385 9.58 3.52 34.63
C GLY A 385 9.82 4.89 33.98
N PRO A 386 11.09 5.28 33.78
CA PRO A 386 11.47 6.63 33.41
C PRO A 386 11.55 6.91 31.89
N GLN A 387 11.01 6.07 31.02
CA GLN A 387 11.18 6.22 29.58
C GLN A 387 9.83 6.49 28.89
N PRO A 388 9.53 7.75 28.54
CA PRO A 388 8.42 8.06 27.65
C PRO A 388 8.74 7.67 26.20
N SER A 389 7.75 7.19 25.49
CA SER A 389 7.83 7.16 24.04
C SER A 389 7.58 8.57 23.49
N ARG A 390 8.37 8.96 22.51
CA ARG A 390 8.19 10.18 21.73
C ARG A 390 7.90 9.81 20.28
N PRO A 391 6.67 9.42 19.96
CA PRO A 391 6.31 9.15 18.59
C PRO A 391 6.40 10.43 17.76
N ASP A 392 6.44 10.27 16.44
CA ASP A 392 6.47 11.39 15.51
C ASP A 392 5.19 12.23 15.57
N ASN A 393 5.25 13.43 15.01
CA ASN A 393 4.08 14.28 14.87
C ASN A 393 3.06 13.62 13.94
N VAL A 394 1.79 13.64 14.34
CA VAL A 394 0.66 13.13 13.56
C VAL A 394 -0.04 14.31 12.88
N THR A 395 -0.19 14.23 11.57
CA THR A 395 -0.93 15.20 10.74
C THR A 395 -2.18 14.61 10.11
N ALA A 396 -2.44 13.32 10.33
CA ALA A 396 -3.62 12.63 9.83
C ALA A 396 -4.91 13.29 10.36
N LYS A 397 -5.86 13.53 9.45
CA LYS A 397 -7.12 14.22 9.79
C LYS A 397 -8.00 13.43 10.76
N ARG A 398 -7.89 12.11 10.74
CA ARG A 398 -8.64 11.19 11.61
C ARG A 398 -7.77 10.00 11.96
N VAL A 399 -7.79 9.59 13.21
CA VAL A 399 -7.10 8.40 13.72
C VAL A 399 -8.05 7.65 14.64
N THR A 400 -8.29 6.36 14.36
CA THR A 400 -9.03 5.48 15.25
C THR A 400 -8.08 4.87 16.27
N VAL A 401 -8.45 4.92 17.54
CA VAL A 401 -7.68 4.33 18.64
C VAL A 401 -7.86 2.82 18.64
N THR A 402 -6.75 2.11 18.55
CA THR A 402 -6.68 0.64 18.56
C THR A 402 -5.90 0.15 19.79
N GLU A 403 -5.88 -1.15 20.04
CA GLU A 403 -5.01 -1.73 21.07
C GLU A 403 -3.52 -1.41 20.81
N SER A 404 -3.09 -1.44 19.56
CA SER A 404 -1.73 -1.12 19.18
C SER A 404 -1.40 0.37 19.34
N TRP A 405 -2.38 1.25 19.14
CA TRP A 405 -2.20 2.68 19.42
C TRP A 405 -1.82 2.91 20.89
N TRP A 406 -2.42 2.17 21.82
CA TRP A 406 -2.01 2.16 23.22
C TRP A 406 -0.68 1.45 23.43
N GLY A 407 -0.44 0.32 22.77
CA GLY A 407 0.72 -0.51 22.99
C GLY A 407 0.82 -0.96 24.45
N GLU A 408 2.03 -0.87 25.00
CA GLU A 408 2.32 -1.21 26.41
C GLU A 408 2.19 -0.01 27.39
N TYR A 409 1.66 1.13 26.91
CA TYR A 409 1.55 2.35 27.72
C TYR A 409 0.18 2.44 28.38
N GLU A 410 0.16 3.01 29.59
CA GLU A 410 -1.04 3.17 30.42
C GLU A 410 -1.55 4.61 30.40
N ASN A 411 -0.67 5.55 30.12
CA ASN A 411 -0.98 6.98 30.14
C ASN A 411 -0.55 7.65 28.84
N ARG A 412 -1.36 8.57 28.37
CA ARG A 412 -1.06 9.42 27.21
C ARG A 412 -1.45 10.86 27.45
N ALA A 413 -0.73 11.77 26.79
CA ALA A 413 -1.08 13.18 26.66
C ALA A 413 -0.67 13.69 25.30
N PHE A 414 -1.11 14.89 24.94
CA PHE A 414 -0.90 15.43 23.60
C PHE A 414 -0.22 16.79 23.66
N ASN A 415 0.85 16.95 22.87
CA ASN A 415 1.38 18.25 22.50
C ASN A 415 0.78 18.63 21.14
N ILE A 416 -0.01 19.71 21.12
CA ILE A 416 -0.77 20.18 19.97
C ILE A 416 -0.11 21.44 19.43
N SER A 417 0.06 21.55 18.11
CA SER A 417 0.70 22.70 17.47
C SER A 417 0.18 22.92 16.05
N LYS A 418 0.49 24.08 15.47
CA LYS A 418 0.31 24.31 14.04
C LYS A 418 1.29 23.44 13.25
N ALA A 419 0.87 22.95 12.08
CA ALA A 419 1.69 22.12 11.22
C ALA A 419 2.92 22.87 10.67
N ASP A 420 2.78 24.15 10.43
CA ASP A 420 3.85 25.06 9.99
C ASP A 420 4.78 25.53 11.13
N GLY A 421 4.47 25.16 12.38
CA GLY A 421 5.25 25.55 13.56
C GLY A 421 5.03 27.00 14.04
N SER A 422 4.01 27.70 13.53
CA SER A 422 3.68 29.06 13.96
C SER A 422 3.24 29.14 15.43
N SER A 423 3.35 30.33 16.03
CA SER A 423 3.00 30.59 17.44
C SER A 423 1.52 30.35 17.72
N LEU A 424 1.21 29.88 18.92
CA LEU A 424 -0.15 29.81 19.49
C LEU A 424 -0.47 30.99 20.40
N GLU A 425 0.36 32.03 20.47
CA GLU A 425 0.07 33.24 21.24
C GLU A 425 -1.26 33.86 20.80
N GLY A 426 -2.14 34.12 21.76
CA GLY A 426 -3.47 34.66 21.52
C GLY A 426 -4.52 33.61 21.10
N ILE A 427 -4.15 32.35 20.89
CA ILE A 427 -5.10 31.26 20.62
C ILE A 427 -5.62 30.71 21.94
N THR A 428 -6.93 30.62 22.06
CA THR A 428 -7.63 30.17 23.28
C THR A 428 -7.67 28.63 23.36
N ALA A 429 -7.91 28.09 24.56
CA ALA A 429 -8.15 26.66 24.74
C ALA A 429 -9.36 26.16 23.94
N GLU A 430 -10.40 27.00 23.78
CA GLU A 430 -11.57 26.64 22.99
C GLU A 430 -11.25 26.50 21.49
N GLU A 431 -10.48 27.41 20.92
CA GLU A 431 -10.02 27.32 19.52
C GLU A 431 -9.15 26.09 19.29
N ILE A 432 -8.33 25.71 20.27
CA ILE A 432 -7.54 24.47 20.20
C ILE A 432 -8.44 23.25 20.29
N ASN A 433 -9.44 23.23 21.18
CA ASN A 433 -10.45 22.18 21.27
C ASN A 433 -11.32 22.06 20.01
N GLN A 434 -11.49 23.14 19.24
CA GLN A 434 -12.15 23.06 17.93
C GLN A 434 -11.27 22.36 16.89
N ALA A 435 -9.95 22.56 16.99
CA ALA A 435 -8.99 22.05 16.04
C ALA A 435 -8.54 20.60 16.32
N PHE A 436 -8.57 20.17 17.57
CA PHE A 436 -8.19 18.83 18.00
C PHE A 436 -9.27 18.28 18.92
N LYS A 437 -9.95 17.20 18.50
CA LYS A 437 -11.03 16.57 19.24
C LYS A 437 -10.76 15.08 19.41
N ILE A 438 -11.19 14.54 20.54
CA ILE A 438 -11.25 13.09 20.78
C ILE A 438 -12.71 12.72 21.03
N TYR A 439 -13.21 11.82 20.22
CA TYR A 439 -14.56 11.30 20.28
C TYR A 439 -14.55 9.92 20.91
N ILE A 440 -15.31 9.72 21.98
CA ILE A 440 -15.42 8.48 22.73
C ILE A 440 -16.70 7.77 22.35
N PRO A 441 -16.68 6.47 21.97
CA PRO A 441 -17.89 5.73 21.66
C PRO A 441 -18.87 5.76 22.82
N LYS A 442 -20.14 6.10 22.56
CA LYS A 442 -21.20 5.95 23.55
C LYS A 442 -21.38 4.47 23.84
N ASN A 443 -21.41 4.12 25.12
CA ASN A 443 -21.79 2.77 25.52
C ASN A 443 -23.27 2.58 25.17
N ASN A 444 -23.58 1.70 24.24
CA ASN A 444 -24.95 1.28 23.94
C ASN A 444 -25.45 0.28 24.97
#